data_d01396867838bdcff039d616c03ad298
#
_entry.id   d01396867838bdcff039d616c03ad298
#
_cell.length_a   1.000
_cell.length_b   1.000
_cell.length_c   1.000
_cell.angle_alpha   90.00
_cell.angle_beta   90.00
_cell.angle_gamma   90.00
#
_symmetry.space_group_name_H-M   'P 1'
#
loop_
_entity.id
_entity.type
_entity.pdbx_description
1 polymer ?
#
loop_
_entity_poly.entity_id
_entity_poly.type
_entity_poly.pdbx_seq_one_letter_code
_entity_poly.pdbx_strand_id
1 'polypeptide(L)'
;MKFRSALATLSAVLLVAYSASSTLAEKQAATEAGHPPLGSAAALAVSCSGCHGEGGRAIVSLADLSADDIEARFLMYRRTTAGGSSMHRMARGYTEEQIGLIADYLGRKP
;
A
#
# COMPACT_ATOMS: atom_id res chain seq x y z
N MET A 1 4.05 -50.06 34.08
CA MET A 1 3.91 -48.71 34.64
C MET A 1 4.78 -47.61 34.06
N LYS A 2 5.69 -47.91 33.09
CA LYS A 2 6.61 -46.90 32.49
C LYS A 2 6.07 -46.18 31.23
N PHE A 3 4.99 -46.63 30.64
CA PHE A 3 4.41 -46.03 29.41
C PHE A 3 3.55 -44.78 29.66
N ARG A 4 3.01 -44.58 30.87
CA ARG A 4 2.13 -43.42 31.17
C ARG A 4 2.89 -42.09 31.32
N SER A 5 4.16 -42.16 31.73
CA SER A 5 4.98 -40.96 31.90
C SER A 5 5.53 -40.40 30.57
N ALA A 6 5.75 -41.26 29.58
CA ALA A 6 6.25 -40.84 28.26
C ALA A 6 5.20 -40.06 27.43
N LEU A 7 3.92 -40.44 27.57
CA LEU A 7 2.83 -39.76 26.88
C LEU A 7 2.55 -38.35 27.45
N ALA A 8 2.73 -38.15 28.74
CA ALA A 8 2.50 -36.87 29.37
C ALA A 8 3.55 -35.83 28.97
N THR A 9 4.81 -36.26 28.80
CA THR A 9 5.91 -35.35 28.41
C THR A 9 5.82 -34.94 26.95
N LEU A 10 5.37 -35.81 26.05
CA LEU A 10 5.14 -35.49 24.64
C LEU A 10 4.03 -34.46 24.44
N SER A 11 2.94 -34.55 25.21
CA SER A 11 1.85 -33.58 25.13
C SER A 11 2.27 -32.18 25.59
N ALA A 12 3.12 -32.07 26.62
CA ALA A 12 3.62 -30.79 27.12
C ALA A 12 4.52 -30.08 26.10
N VAL A 13 5.39 -30.82 25.39
CA VAL A 13 6.28 -30.25 24.38
C VAL A 13 5.51 -29.76 23.17
N LEU A 14 4.46 -30.46 22.74
CA LEU A 14 3.59 -30.06 21.62
C LEU A 14 2.82 -28.78 21.94
N LEU A 15 2.34 -28.60 23.16
CA LEU A 15 1.61 -27.41 23.59
C LEU A 15 2.52 -26.16 23.63
N VAL A 16 3.76 -26.30 24.07
CA VAL A 16 4.72 -25.19 24.08
C VAL A 16 5.12 -24.74 22.67
N ALA A 17 5.30 -25.69 21.75
CA ALA A 17 5.61 -25.37 20.36
C ALA A 17 4.46 -24.65 19.64
N TYR A 18 3.23 -25.03 19.94
CA TYR A 18 2.03 -24.38 19.36
C TYR A 18 1.87 -22.93 19.84
N SER A 19 2.11 -22.66 21.10
CA SER A 19 2.00 -21.30 21.66
C SER A 19 3.09 -20.37 21.13
N ALA A 20 4.30 -20.86 20.87
CA ALA A 20 5.37 -20.06 20.28
C ALA A 20 5.09 -19.68 18.81
N SER A 21 4.45 -20.56 18.05
CA SER A 21 4.11 -20.29 16.64
C SER A 21 3.01 -19.22 16.51
N SER A 22 2.03 -19.21 17.40
CA SER A 22 0.96 -18.21 17.38
C SER A 22 1.46 -16.80 17.72
N THR A 23 2.38 -16.66 18.65
CA THR A 23 2.94 -15.35 19.02
C THR A 23 3.82 -14.73 17.93
N LEU A 24 4.50 -15.54 17.13
CA LEU A 24 5.29 -15.06 15.99
C LEU A 24 4.38 -14.58 14.84
N ALA A 25 3.31 -15.32 14.55
CA ALA A 25 2.33 -14.92 13.53
C ALA A 25 1.61 -13.63 13.91
N GLU A 26 1.24 -13.46 15.17
CA GLU A 26 0.59 -12.25 15.68
C GLU A 26 1.53 -11.03 15.66
N LYS A 27 2.82 -11.22 15.93
CA LYS A 27 3.83 -10.16 15.85
C LYS A 27 4.09 -9.74 14.41
N GLN A 28 4.07 -10.66 13.44
CA GLN A 28 4.20 -10.34 12.01
C GLN A 28 2.99 -9.54 11.51
N ALA A 29 1.77 -9.96 11.85
CA ALA A 29 0.55 -9.23 11.50
C ALA A 29 0.53 -7.80 12.07
N ALA A 30 1.04 -7.59 13.28
CA ALA A 30 1.14 -6.27 13.90
C ALA A 30 2.19 -5.36 13.23
N THR A 31 3.24 -5.94 12.64
CA THR A 31 4.29 -5.18 11.92
C THR A 31 3.78 -4.74 10.53
N GLU A 32 2.92 -5.52 9.90
CA GLU A 32 2.30 -5.17 8.62
C GLU A 32 1.16 -4.16 8.75
N ALA A 33 0.55 -4.02 9.93
CA ALA A 33 -0.54 -3.08 10.19
C ALA A 33 -0.13 -1.59 10.05
N GLY A 34 1.17 -1.28 9.98
CA GLY A 34 1.68 0.07 9.79
C GLY A 34 1.85 0.49 8.32
N HIS A 35 1.76 -0.43 7.37
CA HIS A 35 1.93 -0.14 5.95
C HIS A 35 0.65 -0.49 5.17
N PRO A 36 0.19 0.40 4.27
CA PRO A 36 -0.95 0.07 3.42
C PRO A 36 -0.61 -1.16 2.55
N PRO A 37 -1.59 -2.06 2.29
CA PRO A 37 -1.38 -3.21 1.42
C PRO A 37 -0.85 -2.77 0.05
N LEU A 38 0.11 -3.52 -0.49
CA LEU A 38 0.63 -3.28 -1.84
C LEU A 38 -0.54 -3.29 -2.84
N GLY A 39 -0.64 -2.25 -3.67
CA GLY A 39 -1.75 -2.08 -4.59
C GLY A 39 -2.94 -1.31 -4.02
N SER A 40 -2.96 -0.96 -2.72
CA SER A 40 -3.97 -0.04 -2.18
C SER A 40 -3.78 1.37 -2.74
N ALA A 41 -4.87 2.15 -2.78
CA ALA A 41 -4.84 3.54 -3.24
C ALA A 41 -3.76 4.35 -2.51
N ALA A 42 -3.62 4.18 -1.20
CA ALA A 42 -2.61 4.86 -0.39
C ALA A 42 -1.17 4.47 -0.80
N ALA A 43 -0.90 3.18 -1.01
CA ALA A 43 0.42 2.71 -1.43
C ALA A 43 0.78 3.19 -2.84
N LEU A 44 -0.18 3.20 -3.76
CA LEU A 44 0.00 3.71 -5.12
C LEU A 44 0.27 5.22 -5.12
N ALA A 45 -0.42 5.98 -4.26
CA ALA A 45 -0.34 7.44 -4.20
C ALA A 45 0.88 7.97 -3.44
N VAL A 46 1.59 7.15 -2.64
CA VAL A 46 2.72 7.60 -1.81
C VAL A 46 3.83 8.27 -2.62
N SER A 47 4.09 7.80 -3.83
CA SER A 47 5.10 8.37 -4.71
C SER A 47 4.73 9.76 -5.25
N CYS A 48 3.46 10.12 -5.23
CA CYS A 48 2.98 11.42 -5.73
C CYS A 48 3.34 12.56 -4.78
N SER A 49 3.37 12.31 -3.48
CA SER A 49 3.65 13.30 -2.45
C SER A 49 5.06 13.89 -2.52
N GLY A 50 6.03 13.16 -3.07
CA GLY A 50 7.39 13.63 -3.25
C GLY A 50 7.53 14.83 -4.18
N CYS A 51 6.63 14.95 -5.15
CA CYS A 51 6.61 16.05 -6.12
C CYS A 51 5.39 16.98 -5.94
N HIS A 52 4.25 16.44 -5.57
CA HIS A 52 2.97 17.15 -5.48
C HIS A 52 2.53 17.46 -4.03
N GLY A 53 3.35 17.15 -3.03
CA GLY A 53 3.07 17.46 -1.62
C GLY A 53 3.21 18.96 -1.30
N GLU A 54 2.80 19.35 -0.10
CA GLU A 54 2.80 20.74 0.37
C GLU A 54 4.17 21.44 0.34
N GLY A 55 5.27 20.67 0.32
CA GLY A 55 6.64 21.17 0.14
C GLY A 55 7.14 21.20 -1.30
N GLY A 56 6.37 20.76 -2.28
CA GLY A 56 6.71 20.71 -3.68
C GLY A 56 6.71 22.10 -4.34
N ARG A 57 7.85 22.77 -4.30
CA ARG A 57 7.98 24.18 -4.73
C ARG A 57 7.88 24.42 -6.23
N ALA A 58 7.90 23.39 -7.06
CA ALA A 58 8.01 23.54 -8.52
C ALA A 58 6.84 22.90 -9.29
N ILE A 59 5.93 22.20 -8.64
CA ILE A 59 4.91 21.41 -9.29
C ILE A 59 3.56 21.72 -8.64
N VAL A 60 2.50 21.73 -9.47
CA VAL A 60 1.14 22.03 -9.03
C VAL A 60 0.74 21.12 -7.87
N SER A 61 0.29 21.72 -6.76
CA SER A 61 -0.33 21.00 -5.64
C SER A 61 -1.58 20.27 -6.11
N LEU A 62 -1.77 19.04 -5.65
CA LEU A 62 -3.00 18.28 -5.91
C LEU A 62 -4.09 18.53 -4.87
N ALA A 63 -3.76 19.24 -3.78
CA ALA A 63 -4.67 19.46 -2.65
C ALA A 63 -5.96 20.21 -3.03
N ASP A 64 -5.92 21.05 -4.06
CA ASP A 64 -7.05 21.86 -4.51
C ASP A 64 -7.84 21.23 -5.68
N LEU A 65 -7.42 20.06 -6.14
CA LEU A 65 -8.06 19.38 -7.25
C LEU A 65 -9.08 18.35 -6.74
N SER A 66 -10.18 18.21 -7.48
CA SER A 66 -11.13 17.12 -7.27
C SER A 66 -10.54 15.80 -7.75
N ALA A 67 -11.12 14.67 -7.29
CA ALA A 67 -10.75 13.35 -7.80
C ALA A 67 -10.90 13.26 -9.33
N ASP A 68 -12.01 13.77 -9.86
CA ASP A 68 -12.29 13.77 -11.30
C ASP A 68 -11.23 14.57 -12.09
N ASP A 69 -10.79 15.72 -11.57
CA ASP A 69 -9.75 16.53 -12.21
C ASP A 69 -8.40 15.82 -12.21
N ILE A 70 -8.05 15.17 -11.10
CA ILE A 70 -6.81 14.40 -10.98
C ILE A 70 -6.84 13.23 -11.96
N GLU A 71 -7.93 12.47 -12.00
CA GLU A 71 -8.08 11.34 -12.89
C GLU A 71 -7.98 11.75 -14.36
N ALA A 72 -8.76 12.76 -14.77
CA ALA A 72 -8.77 13.26 -16.14
C ALA A 72 -7.38 13.71 -16.62
N ARG A 73 -6.64 14.45 -15.78
CA ARG A 73 -5.28 14.90 -16.09
C ARG A 73 -4.30 13.74 -16.17
N PHE A 74 -4.41 12.77 -15.25
CA PHE A 74 -3.52 11.63 -15.22
C PHE A 74 -3.74 10.72 -16.43
N LEU A 75 -4.99 10.46 -16.81
CA LEU A 75 -5.36 9.73 -18.02
C LEU A 75 -4.88 10.46 -19.28
N MET A 76 -4.97 11.79 -19.34
CA MET A 76 -4.42 12.58 -20.43
C MET A 76 -2.91 12.31 -20.60
N TYR A 77 -2.14 12.35 -19.52
CA TYR A 77 -0.71 12.03 -19.57
C TYR A 77 -0.44 10.60 -20.02
N ARG A 78 -1.27 9.64 -19.61
CA ARG A 78 -1.13 8.25 -20.01
C ARG A 78 -1.38 8.05 -21.51
N ARG A 79 -2.40 8.71 -22.06
CA ARG A 79 -2.85 8.54 -23.44
C ARG A 79 -2.03 9.34 -24.45
N THR A 80 -1.39 10.40 -24.01
CA THR A 80 -0.57 11.25 -24.89
C THR A 80 0.78 10.60 -25.18
N THR A 81 1.00 10.18 -26.40
CA THR A 81 2.22 9.47 -26.82
C THR A 81 3.42 10.42 -27.05
N ALA A 82 3.15 11.66 -27.42
CA ALA A 82 4.16 12.66 -27.76
C ALA A 82 4.78 13.39 -26.57
N GLY A 83 4.31 13.15 -25.34
CA GLY A 83 4.77 13.85 -24.15
C GLY A 83 6.03 13.25 -23.52
N GLY A 84 7.04 14.08 -23.30
CA GLY A 84 8.33 13.70 -22.70
C GLY A 84 8.49 14.01 -21.22
N SER A 85 7.49 14.62 -20.55
CA SER A 85 7.57 14.98 -19.14
C SER A 85 7.61 13.77 -18.20
N SER A 86 8.02 14.00 -16.94
CA SER A 86 8.04 12.95 -15.91
C SER A 86 6.65 12.34 -15.72
N MET A 87 5.58 13.16 -15.78
CA MET A 87 4.21 12.66 -15.64
C MET A 87 3.80 11.71 -16.77
N HIS A 88 4.22 11.94 -18.01
CA HIS A 88 3.95 10.99 -19.11
C HIS A 88 4.62 9.64 -18.89
N ARG A 89 5.85 9.63 -18.35
CA ARG A 89 6.57 8.40 -18.02
C ARG A 89 5.91 7.66 -16.86
N MET A 90 5.54 8.39 -15.81
CA MET A 90 4.88 7.81 -14.65
C MET A 90 3.51 7.25 -14.99
N ALA A 91 2.69 8.01 -15.72
CA ALA A 91 1.34 7.62 -16.05
C ALA A 91 1.26 6.31 -16.87
N ARG A 92 2.27 6.03 -17.68
CA ARG A 92 2.35 4.75 -18.41
C ARG A 92 2.62 3.53 -17.51
N GLY A 93 3.11 3.73 -16.30
CA GLY A 93 3.34 2.67 -15.32
C GLY A 93 2.08 2.21 -14.56
N TYR A 94 0.96 2.94 -14.68
CA TYR A 94 -0.29 2.61 -13.98
C TYR A 94 -1.37 2.17 -14.96
N THR A 95 -2.26 1.27 -14.51
CA THR A 95 -3.51 0.97 -15.22
C THR A 95 -4.52 2.10 -15.03
N GLU A 96 -5.56 2.17 -15.86
CA GLU A 96 -6.61 3.18 -15.70
C GLU A 96 -7.37 3.00 -14.37
N GLU A 97 -7.57 1.75 -13.94
CA GLU A 97 -8.15 1.45 -12.62
C GLU A 97 -7.28 1.98 -11.47
N GLN A 98 -5.96 1.76 -11.53
CA GLN A 98 -5.04 2.29 -10.53
C GLN A 98 -5.03 3.82 -10.51
N ILE A 99 -5.15 4.46 -11.66
CA ILE A 99 -5.25 5.92 -11.77
C ILE A 99 -6.52 6.42 -11.08
N GLY A 100 -7.66 5.76 -11.27
CA GLY A 100 -8.90 6.07 -10.57
C GLY A 100 -8.75 5.94 -9.04
N LEU A 101 -8.16 4.84 -8.56
CA LEU A 101 -7.90 4.65 -7.12
C LEU A 101 -6.99 5.72 -6.52
N ILE A 102 -5.96 6.14 -7.25
CA ILE A 102 -5.04 7.21 -6.84
C ILE A 102 -5.79 8.55 -6.78
N ALA A 103 -6.58 8.85 -7.81
CA ALA A 103 -7.35 10.08 -7.90
C ALA A 103 -8.37 10.20 -6.76
N ASP A 104 -9.11 9.14 -6.50
CA ASP A 104 -10.05 9.07 -5.37
C ASP A 104 -9.36 9.30 -4.03
N TYR A 105 -8.18 8.72 -3.85
CA TYR A 105 -7.43 8.87 -2.61
C TYR A 105 -6.90 10.29 -2.41
N LEU A 106 -6.32 10.90 -3.44
CA LEU A 106 -5.71 12.22 -3.38
C LEU A 106 -6.74 13.37 -3.43
N GLY A 107 -7.86 13.17 -4.13
CA GLY A 107 -8.94 14.13 -4.24
C GLY A 107 -9.91 14.14 -3.06
N ARG A 108 -9.73 13.28 -2.06
CA ARG A 108 -10.52 13.32 -0.82
C ARG A 108 -10.07 14.53 0.00
N LYS A 109 -10.92 15.53 0.05
CA LYS A 109 -10.75 16.60 1.05
C LYS A 109 -11.09 16.04 2.43
N PRO A 110 -10.32 16.35 3.48
CA PRO A 110 -10.65 16.00 4.85
C PRO A 110 -11.97 16.63 5.31
#